data_c67f7c2442f7b2a9ce670a48731b8989
#
_entry.id   c67f7c2442f7b2a9ce670a48731b8989
#
_cell.length_a   1.000
_cell.length_b   1.000
_cell.length_c   1.000
_cell.angle_alpha   90.00
_cell.angle_beta   90.00
_cell.angle_gamma   90.00
#
_symmetry.space_group_name_H-M   'P 1'
#
loop_
_entity.id
_entity.type
_entity.pdbx_description
1 polymer ?
#
loop_
_entity_poly.entity_id
_entity_poly.type
_entity_poly.pdbx_seq_one_letter_code
_entity_poly.pdbx_strand_id
1 'polypeptide(L)'
;MYIDDAVEAVYELYTHLPQSAEEGFKKNGLVNTIVNIAGKDTRVLKDFVEEIHTIAGGAGQLEYGTFVQAKEGALSIKPDISRLMLLTGGWQERFTFRKGIETMMKKEKENKNL
;
A
#
# COMPACT_ATOMS: atom_id res chain seq x y z
N MET A 1 -1.67 -1.28 -1.62
CA MET A 1 -0.98 -0.22 -2.40
C MET A 1 -0.39 -0.84 -3.66
N TYR A 2 -0.57 -0.22 -4.80
CA TYR A 2 0.02 -0.67 -6.05
C TYR A 2 1.53 -0.43 -6.04
N ILE A 3 2.28 -1.34 -6.66
CA ILE A 3 3.76 -1.34 -6.57
C ILE A 3 4.39 -0.04 -7.09
N ASP A 4 3.84 0.55 -8.14
CA ASP A 4 4.37 1.80 -8.69
C ASP A 4 4.26 2.94 -7.68
N ASP A 5 3.20 2.98 -6.89
CA ASP A 5 3.04 3.95 -5.82
C ASP A 5 4.04 3.72 -4.68
N ALA A 6 4.30 2.47 -4.34
CA ALA A 6 5.28 2.12 -3.32
C ALA A 6 6.69 2.54 -3.76
N VAL A 7 7.05 2.28 -5.01
CA VAL A 7 8.34 2.69 -5.58
C VAL A 7 8.48 4.22 -5.59
N GLU A 8 7.43 4.92 -6.00
CA GLU A 8 7.42 6.39 -5.99
C GLU A 8 7.59 6.95 -4.58
N ALA A 9 6.91 6.35 -3.58
CA ALA A 9 7.06 6.76 -2.19
C ALA A 9 8.50 6.62 -1.70
N VAL A 10 9.15 5.51 -2.01
CA VAL A 10 10.58 5.29 -1.67
C VAL A 10 11.46 6.32 -2.36
N TYR A 11 11.22 6.59 -3.63
CA TYR A 11 11.97 7.58 -4.39
C TYR A 11 11.81 8.99 -3.79
N GLU A 12 10.59 9.38 -3.44
CA GLU A 12 10.31 10.66 -2.82
C GLU A 12 10.98 10.78 -1.45
N LEU A 13 10.97 9.72 -0.65
CA LEU A 13 11.70 9.69 0.62
C LEU A 13 13.20 9.88 0.38
N TYR A 14 13.76 9.19 -0.60
CA TYR A 14 15.18 9.28 -0.92
C TYR A 14 15.58 10.69 -1.35
N THR A 15 14.79 11.32 -2.24
CA THR A 15 15.10 12.66 -2.75
C THR A 15 14.97 13.75 -1.68
N HIS A 16 14.09 13.56 -0.69
CA HIS A 16 13.89 14.52 0.39
C HIS A 16 14.74 14.22 1.63
N LEU A 17 15.42 13.08 1.66
CA LEU A 17 16.17 12.62 2.83
C LEU A 17 17.26 13.59 3.31
N PRO A 18 18.07 14.24 2.44
CA PRO A 18 19.11 15.16 2.90
C PRO A 18 18.60 16.31 3.76
N GLN A 19 17.45 16.89 3.41
CA GLN A 19 16.84 17.98 4.19
C GLN A 19 16.13 17.44 5.43
N SER A 20 15.37 16.37 5.26
CA SER A 20 14.61 15.76 6.35
C SER A 20 15.52 15.12 7.40
N ALA A 21 16.64 14.53 6.98
CA ALA A 21 17.59 13.94 7.92
C ALA A 21 18.22 15.01 8.81
N GLU A 22 18.63 16.15 8.27
CA GLU A 22 19.17 17.25 9.07
C GLU A 22 18.15 17.75 10.11
N GLU A 23 16.91 17.96 9.71
CA GLU A 23 15.86 18.39 10.63
C GLU A 23 15.52 17.30 11.67
N GLY A 24 15.44 16.05 11.24
CA GLY A 24 15.18 14.91 12.12
C GLY A 24 16.29 14.71 13.13
N PHE A 25 17.55 14.82 12.72
CA PHE A 25 18.72 14.72 13.60
C PHE A 25 18.76 15.86 14.61
N LYS A 26 18.50 17.08 14.16
CA LYS A 26 18.54 18.26 15.04
C LYS A 26 17.40 18.30 16.06
N LYS A 27 16.21 17.85 15.67
CA LYS A 27 15.01 17.91 16.55
C LYS A 27 14.90 16.76 17.53
N ASN A 28 15.27 15.54 17.12
CA ASN A 28 14.99 14.34 17.89
C ASN A 28 16.22 13.50 18.23
N GLY A 29 17.40 13.81 17.72
CA GLY A 29 18.61 13.00 17.92
C GLY A 29 18.46 11.57 17.41
N LEU A 30 17.49 11.30 16.53
CA LEU A 30 17.20 9.97 16.01
C LEU A 30 18.01 9.68 14.78
N VAL A 31 18.92 8.73 14.91
CA VAL A 31 19.75 8.26 13.80
C VAL A 31 18.97 7.33 12.88
N ASN A 32 17.99 6.60 13.44
CA ASN A 32 17.17 5.63 12.71
C ASN A 32 15.70 6.03 12.78
N THR A 33 15.12 6.29 11.63
CA THR A 33 13.71 6.63 11.53
C THR A 33 12.98 5.53 10.77
N ILE A 34 11.95 4.98 11.39
CA ILE A 34 11.04 4.04 10.73
C ILE A 34 9.92 4.85 10.10
N VAL A 35 9.69 4.60 8.81
CA VAL A 35 8.63 5.27 8.06
C VAL A 35 7.68 4.23 7.51
N ASN A 36 6.41 4.32 7.87
CA ASN A 36 5.37 3.46 7.31
C ASN A 36 5.00 3.96 5.91
N ILE A 37 4.99 3.05 4.95
CA ILE A 37 4.51 3.33 3.59
C ILE A 37 3.24 2.52 3.39
N ALA A 38 2.11 3.21 3.24
CA ALA A 38 0.82 2.57 3.08
C ALA A 38 -0.15 3.49 2.36
N GLY A 39 -1.19 2.88 1.76
CA GLY A 39 -2.29 3.62 1.18
C GLY A 39 -3.31 4.06 2.23
N LYS A 40 -4.21 4.91 1.81
CA LYS A 40 -5.30 5.42 2.67
C LYS A 40 -6.53 4.51 2.70
N ASP A 41 -6.66 3.59 1.74
CA ASP A 41 -7.78 2.66 1.67
C ASP A 41 -7.58 1.53 2.68
N THR A 42 -8.25 1.64 3.81
CA THR A 42 -8.08 0.74 4.96
C THR A 42 -9.38 0.01 5.25
N ARG A 43 -9.74 -0.88 4.35
CA ARG A 43 -10.93 -1.74 4.50
C ARG A 43 -10.54 -3.07 5.14
N VAL A 44 -11.54 -3.83 5.63
CA VAL A 44 -11.32 -5.21 6.04
C VAL A 44 -10.97 -6.06 4.81
N LEU A 45 -10.18 -7.10 5.02
CA LEU A 45 -9.67 -7.96 3.94
C LEU A 45 -10.80 -8.51 3.04
N LYS A 46 -11.92 -8.87 3.64
CA LYS A 46 -13.10 -9.37 2.90
C LYS A 46 -13.53 -8.40 1.79
N ASP A 47 -13.57 -7.10 2.08
CA ASP A 47 -14.01 -6.09 1.12
C ASP A 47 -13.06 -6.00 -0.07
N PHE A 48 -11.75 -6.13 0.17
CA PHE A 48 -10.75 -6.17 -0.91
C PHE A 48 -10.93 -7.42 -1.77
N VAL A 49 -11.14 -8.57 -1.16
CA VAL A 49 -11.34 -9.84 -1.87
C VAL A 49 -12.60 -9.78 -2.74
N GLU A 50 -13.68 -9.22 -2.23
CA GLU A 50 -14.93 -9.07 -2.99
C GLU A 50 -14.76 -8.13 -4.18
N GLU A 51 -14.01 -7.05 -4.02
CA GLU A 51 -13.73 -6.14 -5.13
C GLU A 51 -12.87 -6.80 -6.21
N ILE A 52 -11.86 -7.57 -5.84
CA ILE A 52 -11.05 -8.34 -6.80
C ILE A 52 -11.93 -9.32 -7.58
N HIS A 53 -12.81 -10.02 -6.89
CA HIS A 53 -13.74 -10.97 -7.51
C HIS A 53 -14.63 -10.28 -8.54
N THR A 54 -15.16 -9.11 -8.23
CA THR A 54 -15.97 -8.30 -9.14
C THR A 54 -15.15 -7.83 -10.35
N ILE A 55 -13.95 -7.33 -10.13
CA ILE A 55 -13.04 -6.86 -11.20
C ILE A 55 -12.68 -8.02 -12.14
N ALA A 56 -12.50 -9.21 -11.59
CA ALA A 56 -12.16 -10.41 -12.36
C ALA A 56 -13.34 -11.02 -13.13
N GLY A 57 -14.51 -10.42 -13.06
CA GLY A 57 -15.69 -10.88 -13.79
C GLY A 57 -16.73 -11.61 -12.95
N GLY A 58 -16.50 -11.78 -11.67
CA GLY A 58 -17.45 -12.40 -10.74
C GLY A 58 -17.63 -13.92 -10.90
N ALA A 59 -16.73 -14.60 -11.64
CA ALA A 59 -16.80 -16.03 -11.84
C ALA A 59 -16.38 -16.80 -10.59
N GLY A 60 -17.08 -17.90 -10.30
CA GLY A 60 -16.81 -18.72 -9.13
C GLY A 60 -17.45 -18.16 -7.85
N GLN A 61 -17.37 -18.95 -6.80
CA GLN A 61 -17.89 -18.57 -5.49
C GLN A 61 -16.75 -18.29 -4.53
N LEU A 62 -16.92 -17.21 -3.74
CA LEU A 62 -16.03 -16.92 -2.64
C LEU A 62 -16.46 -17.72 -1.41
N GLU A 63 -15.53 -18.44 -0.82
CA GLU A 63 -15.76 -19.19 0.41
C GLU A 63 -14.93 -18.57 1.53
N TYR A 64 -15.61 -18.24 2.62
CA TYR A 64 -14.99 -17.64 3.80
C TYR A 64 -14.98 -18.64 4.96
N GLY A 65 -13.95 -18.53 5.80
CA GLY A 65 -13.88 -19.32 7.03
C GLY A 65 -13.48 -20.77 6.84
N THR A 66 -12.93 -21.14 5.66
CA THR A 66 -12.43 -22.48 5.40
C THR A 66 -11.12 -22.80 6.15
N PHE A 67 -10.38 -21.75 6.55
CA PHE A 67 -9.17 -21.90 7.33
C PHE A 67 -9.36 -21.29 8.72
N VAL A 68 -8.79 -21.94 9.74
CA VAL A 68 -8.80 -21.40 11.10
C VAL A 68 -7.91 -20.17 11.14
N GLN A 69 -8.50 -19.04 11.52
CA GLN A 69 -7.73 -17.81 11.68
C GLN A 69 -6.88 -17.87 12.95
N ALA A 70 -5.68 -17.32 12.86
CA ALA A 70 -4.88 -17.09 14.05
C ALA A 70 -5.61 -16.11 14.99
N LYS A 71 -5.61 -16.41 16.29
CA LYS A 71 -6.30 -15.58 17.30
C LYS A 71 -5.85 -14.13 17.34
N GLU A 72 -4.68 -13.84 16.78
CA GLU A 72 -4.05 -12.52 16.78
C GLU A 72 -4.18 -11.77 15.44
N GLY A 73 -5.00 -12.26 14.51
CA GLY A 73 -5.22 -11.61 13.23
C GLY A 73 -5.96 -10.27 13.39
N ALA A 74 -5.38 -9.19 12.91
CA ALA A 74 -6.02 -7.89 12.89
C ALA A 74 -7.16 -7.90 11.86
N LEU A 75 -8.36 -7.46 12.26
CA LEU A 75 -9.51 -7.33 11.36
C LEU A 75 -9.31 -6.19 10.35
N SER A 76 -8.63 -5.13 10.77
CA SER A 76 -8.24 -4.03 9.92
C SER A 76 -6.99 -3.37 10.48
N ILE A 77 -6.15 -2.84 9.59
CA ILE A 77 -4.94 -2.13 9.96
C ILE A 77 -5.05 -0.73 9.40
N LYS A 78 -4.83 0.28 10.25
CA LYS A 78 -4.76 1.68 9.85
C LYS A 78 -3.36 2.19 10.17
N PRO A 79 -2.41 2.03 9.22
CA PRO A 79 -1.05 2.51 9.46
C PRO A 79 -1.01 4.03 9.57
N ASP A 80 -0.18 4.54 10.45
CA ASP A 80 0.06 5.97 10.58
C ASP A 80 1.11 6.38 9.55
N ILE A 81 0.69 7.15 8.55
CA ILE A 81 1.56 7.65 7.48
C ILE A 81 1.92 9.13 7.65
N SER A 82 1.69 9.69 8.84
CA SER A 82 2.00 11.10 9.13
C SER A 82 3.45 11.43 8.83
N ARG A 83 4.36 10.55 9.20
CA ARG A 83 5.79 10.74 8.99
C ARG A 83 6.15 10.71 7.50
N LEU A 84 5.54 9.80 6.74
CA LEU A 84 5.69 9.74 5.29
C LEU A 84 5.25 11.06 4.64
N MET A 85 4.08 11.55 5.02
CA MET A 85 3.55 12.81 4.50
C MET A 85 4.46 13.99 4.82
N LEU A 86 4.96 14.05 6.05
CA LEU A 86 5.86 15.11 6.49
C LEU A 86 7.20 15.08 5.73
N LEU A 87 7.82 13.91 5.64
CA LEU A 87 9.14 13.75 5.03
C LEU A 87 9.13 13.94 3.52
N THR A 88 8.04 13.57 2.84
CA THR A 88 7.92 13.68 1.38
C THR A 88 7.29 15.00 0.92
N GLY A 89 6.86 15.85 1.84
CA GLY A 89 6.17 17.09 1.48
C GLY A 89 4.76 16.88 0.97
N GLY A 90 4.11 15.77 1.34
CA GLY A 90 2.72 15.51 1.00
C GLY A 90 2.50 14.52 -0.13
N TRP A 91 3.40 13.56 -0.31
CA TRP A 91 3.20 12.51 -1.31
C TRP A 91 1.88 11.76 -1.08
N GLN A 92 1.19 11.45 -2.16
CA GLN A 92 -0.04 10.67 -2.14
C GLN A 92 0.02 9.58 -3.20
N GLU A 93 -0.62 8.43 -2.90
CA GLU A 93 -0.75 7.36 -3.89
C GLU A 93 -1.61 7.82 -5.07
N ARG A 94 -1.26 7.36 -6.28
CA ARG A 94 -1.96 7.71 -7.51
C ARG A 94 -2.96 6.64 -7.94
N PHE A 95 -2.73 5.41 -7.53
CA PHE A 95 -3.55 4.27 -7.93
C PHE A 95 -4.58 3.96 -6.86
N THR A 96 -5.86 3.93 -7.23
CA THR A 96 -6.88 3.31 -6.39
C THR A 96 -6.66 1.81 -6.38
N PHE A 97 -7.26 1.12 -5.42
CA PHE A 97 -7.19 -0.35 -5.37
C PHE A 97 -7.70 -0.98 -6.66
N ARG A 98 -8.87 -0.53 -7.15
CA ARG A 98 -9.44 -1.01 -8.41
C ARG A 98 -8.48 -0.81 -9.59
N LYS A 99 -7.96 0.38 -9.75
CA LYS A 99 -7.05 0.70 -10.86
C LYS A 99 -5.76 -0.12 -10.78
N GLY A 100 -5.24 -0.34 -9.59
CA GLY A 100 -4.06 -1.19 -9.39
C GLY A 100 -4.31 -2.62 -9.83
N ILE A 101 -5.42 -3.21 -9.40
CA ILE A 101 -5.80 -4.58 -9.78
C ILE A 101 -6.04 -4.69 -11.30
N GLU A 102 -6.78 -3.76 -11.89
CA GLU A 102 -7.02 -3.75 -13.34
C GLU A 102 -5.71 -3.66 -14.13
N THR A 103 -4.77 -2.84 -13.68
CA THR A 103 -3.45 -2.70 -14.31
C THR A 103 -2.65 -3.99 -14.20
N MET A 104 -2.66 -4.65 -13.05
CA MET A 104 -1.99 -5.93 -12.85
C MET A 104 -2.54 -7.00 -13.78
N MET A 105 -3.86 -7.10 -13.90
CA MET A 105 -4.51 -8.06 -14.78
C MET A 105 -4.17 -7.82 -16.24
N LYS A 106 -4.15 -6.56 -16.66
CA LYS A 106 -3.78 -6.18 -18.04
C LYS A 106 -2.34 -6.59 -18.33
N LYS A 107 -1.41 -6.32 -17.44
CA LYS A 107 0.00 -6.69 -17.60
C LYS A 107 0.18 -8.21 -17.67
N GLU A 108 -0.57 -8.95 -16.85
CA GLU A 108 -0.51 -10.41 -16.88
C GLU A 108 -0.98 -10.97 -18.22
N LYS A 109 -2.07 -10.44 -18.79
CA LYS A 109 -2.56 -10.84 -20.12
C LYS A 109 -1.53 -10.54 -21.21
N GLU A 110 -0.89 -9.38 -21.15
CA GLU A 110 0.16 -9.01 -22.09
C GLU A 110 1.35 -9.98 -22.02
N ASN A 111 1.76 -10.37 -20.85
CA ASN A 111 2.85 -11.33 -20.65
C ASN A 111 2.52 -12.74 -21.16
N LYS A 112 1.26 -13.16 -21.04
CA LYS A 112 0.81 -14.47 -21.54
C LYS A 112 0.76 -14.56 -23.07
N ASN A 113 0.67 -13.42 -23.75
CA ASN A 113 0.59 -13.33 -25.21
C ASN A 113 1.96 -13.17 -25.87
N LEU A 114 3.03 -13.20 -25.10
CA LEU A 114 4.39 -13.15 -25.64
C LEU A 114 4.92 -14.54 -26.05
#